data_e67649e7d497d06a33c1a69e9616b20b
#
_entry.id   e67649e7d497d06a33c1a69e9616b20b
#
_cell.length_a   1.000
_cell.length_b   1.000
_cell.length_c   1.000
_cell.angle_alpha   90.00
_cell.angle_beta   90.00
_cell.angle_gamma   90.00
#
_symmetry.space_group_name_H-M   'P 1'
#
loop_
_entity.id
_entity.type
_entity.pdbx_description
1 polymer ?
#
loop_
_entity_poly.entity_id
_entity_poly.type
_entity_poly.pdbx_seq_one_letter_code
_entity_poly.pdbx_strand_id
1 'polypeptide(L)'
;MSSEGSAGTLRRRTKPPTSSSNRTSSRLSREDWINAAKTMLVESGIDGVKVDLLAKRMKVTRGSFYWHFEDRDALLDALLHLWEASNTEPMLAAIKAAGARADREDFDATVGRLWIDETEFDPAFDSAIRDWARTDPNVAEAVHRIDDIRVAAFAEMFKSYGFTGDEAEVRGRIIYYHQVGYYTLGIRESSAERKRLGALYDKVLLY
;
A
#
# COMPACT_ATOMS: atom_id res chain seq x y z
N MET A 1 50.35 -50.33 -59.92
CA MET A 1 51.16 -49.17 -59.48
C MET A 1 50.27 -48.31 -58.58
N SER A 2 50.75 -48.12 -57.34
CA SER A 2 50.42 -47.06 -56.38
C SER A 2 48.95 -46.92 -55.95
N SER A 3 48.40 -47.43 -54.86
CA SER A 3 48.49 -47.14 -53.43
C SER A 3 48.42 -45.67 -53.08
N GLU A 4 47.30 -45.27 -52.46
CA GLU A 4 47.39 -44.29 -51.41
C GLU A 4 46.13 -44.39 -50.51
N GLY A 5 46.41 -44.53 -49.22
CA GLY A 5 45.43 -44.65 -48.19
C GLY A 5 44.88 -43.31 -47.72
N SER A 6 43.63 -43.28 -47.34
CA SER A 6 43.02 -42.16 -46.68
C SER A 6 42.73 -42.46 -45.19
N ALA A 7 43.44 -41.74 -44.36
CA ALA A 7 43.27 -41.80 -42.91
C ALA A 7 41.99 -41.13 -42.49
N GLY A 8 41.12 -41.87 -41.85
CA GLY A 8 39.90 -41.34 -41.24
C GLY A 8 40.18 -40.57 -39.95
N THR A 9 39.91 -39.28 -39.96
CA THR A 9 40.03 -38.43 -38.80
C THR A 9 38.73 -38.55 -37.95
N LEU A 10 38.86 -39.18 -36.79
CA LEU A 10 37.79 -39.20 -35.78
C LEU A 10 37.53 -37.78 -35.24
N ARG A 11 36.43 -37.18 -35.64
CA ARG A 11 35.95 -35.95 -35.00
C ARG A 11 35.40 -36.31 -33.60
N ARG A 12 36.12 -35.86 -32.57
CA ARG A 12 35.64 -35.81 -31.18
C ARG A 12 34.40 -34.88 -31.12
N ARG A 13 33.24 -35.48 -30.83
CA ARG A 13 32.04 -34.72 -30.45
C ARG A 13 32.26 -34.11 -29.07
N THR A 14 32.53 -32.83 -29.01
CA THR A 14 32.49 -32.04 -27.79
C THR A 14 31.05 -31.82 -27.38
N LYS A 15 30.71 -32.34 -26.20
CA LYS A 15 29.43 -32.10 -25.54
C LYS A 15 29.30 -30.59 -25.22
N PRO A 16 28.15 -29.95 -25.56
CA PRO A 16 27.98 -28.53 -25.17
C PRO A 16 27.91 -28.41 -23.64
N PRO A 17 28.45 -27.31 -23.07
CA PRO A 17 28.36 -27.10 -21.64
C PRO A 17 26.86 -26.92 -21.26
N THR A 18 26.39 -27.73 -20.35
CA THR A 18 25.12 -27.53 -19.67
C THR A 18 25.23 -26.23 -18.89
N SER A 19 24.60 -25.17 -19.39
CA SER A 19 24.39 -23.96 -18.62
C SER A 19 23.44 -24.29 -17.47
N SER A 20 24.00 -24.62 -16.32
CA SER A 20 23.28 -24.57 -15.06
C SER A 20 22.89 -23.10 -14.86
N SER A 21 21.64 -22.75 -15.17
CA SER A 21 21.07 -21.49 -14.71
C SER A 21 21.05 -21.55 -13.18
N ASN A 22 22.08 -21.00 -12.60
CA ASN A 22 22.16 -20.70 -11.18
C ASN A 22 21.09 -19.63 -10.90
N ARG A 23 19.82 -20.06 -10.72
CA ARG A 23 18.82 -19.22 -10.06
C ARG A 23 19.30 -19.12 -8.62
N THR A 24 20.06 -18.06 -8.34
CA THR A 24 20.24 -17.55 -7.00
C THR A 24 18.82 -17.33 -6.47
N SER A 25 18.34 -18.27 -5.64
CA SER A 25 17.16 -18.01 -4.81
C SER A 25 17.58 -16.85 -3.91
N SER A 26 17.18 -15.63 -4.27
CA SER A 26 17.33 -14.49 -3.37
C SER A 26 16.65 -14.89 -2.07
N ARG A 27 17.42 -14.93 -1.00
CA ARG A 27 16.91 -15.20 0.33
C ARG A 27 15.84 -14.16 0.60
N LEU A 28 14.60 -14.59 0.96
CA LEU A 28 13.52 -13.68 1.27
C LEU A 28 13.97 -12.65 2.31
N SER A 29 13.59 -11.40 2.10
CA SER A 29 13.86 -10.31 3.01
C SER A 29 12.74 -10.20 4.07
N ARG A 30 12.94 -9.37 5.07
CA ARG A 30 11.92 -9.01 6.06
C ARG A 30 10.73 -8.32 5.38
N GLU A 31 10.99 -7.47 4.41
CA GLU A 31 10.01 -6.75 3.60
C GLU A 31 9.13 -7.69 2.77
N ASP A 32 9.69 -8.78 2.25
CA ASP A 32 8.91 -9.79 1.50
C ASP A 32 7.83 -10.41 2.39
N TRP A 33 8.13 -10.69 3.67
CA TRP A 33 7.17 -11.21 4.63
C TRP A 33 6.08 -10.20 4.96
N ILE A 34 6.44 -8.92 5.16
CA ILE A 34 5.48 -7.84 5.44
C ILE A 34 4.55 -7.65 4.24
N ASN A 35 5.08 -7.62 3.01
CA ASN A 35 4.29 -7.48 1.80
C ASN A 35 3.36 -8.68 1.56
N ALA A 36 3.82 -9.90 1.85
CA ALA A 36 2.98 -11.09 1.80
C ALA A 36 1.86 -11.03 2.86
N ALA A 37 2.16 -10.54 4.07
CA ALA A 37 1.18 -10.34 5.13
C ALA A 37 0.15 -9.27 4.76
N LYS A 38 0.57 -8.12 4.18
CA LYS A 38 -0.31 -7.10 3.63
C LYS A 38 -1.29 -7.70 2.62
N THR A 39 -0.77 -8.45 1.66
CA THR A 39 -1.60 -9.10 0.63
C THR A 39 -2.61 -10.06 1.25
N MET A 40 -2.19 -10.88 2.22
CA MET A 40 -3.10 -11.82 2.89
C MET A 40 -4.12 -11.12 3.77
N LEU A 41 -3.76 -10.02 4.43
CA LEU A 41 -4.69 -9.21 5.21
C LEU A 41 -5.81 -8.65 4.31
N VAL A 42 -5.45 -8.10 3.15
CA VAL A 42 -6.42 -7.56 2.18
C VAL A 42 -7.32 -8.66 1.59
N GLU A 43 -6.77 -9.82 1.26
CA GLU A 43 -7.51 -10.90 0.62
C GLU A 43 -8.37 -11.74 1.58
N SER A 44 -7.94 -11.91 2.84
CA SER A 44 -8.49 -12.93 3.74
C SER A 44 -8.70 -12.43 5.18
N GLY A 45 -8.49 -11.14 5.45
CA GLY A 45 -8.58 -10.57 6.79
C GLY A 45 -7.49 -11.06 7.74
N ILE A 46 -7.55 -10.61 8.99
CA ILE A 46 -6.51 -10.88 10.01
C ILE A 46 -6.37 -12.38 10.33
N ASP A 47 -7.45 -13.14 10.23
CA ASP A 47 -7.42 -14.58 10.45
C ASP A 47 -6.63 -15.35 9.36
N GLY A 48 -6.46 -14.76 8.19
CA GLY A 48 -5.64 -15.27 7.11
C GLY A 48 -4.14 -15.04 7.34
N VAL A 49 -3.74 -14.06 8.13
CA VAL A 49 -2.34 -13.73 8.39
C VAL A 49 -1.74 -14.68 9.42
N LYS A 50 -1.41 -15.90 8.95
CA LYS A 50 -0.81 -16.99 9.76
C LYS A 50 0.54 -17.37 9.18
N VAL A 51 1.54 -17.61 10.03
CA VAL A 51 2.92 -17.93 9.62
C VAL A 51 2.96 -19.12 8.65
N ASP A 52 2.17 -20.17 8.93
CA ASP A 52 2.14 -21.36 8.08
C ASP A 52 1.53 -21.09 6.69
N LEU A 53 0.48 -20.25 6.63
CA LEU A 53 -0.15 -19.87 5.36
C LEU A 53 0.75 -18.95 4.54
N LEU A 54 1.43 -18.00 5.20
CA LEU A 54 2.43 -17.15 4.57
C LEU A 54 3.59 -17.95 4.00
N ALA A 55 4.18 -18.85 4.79
CA ALA A 55 5.27 -19.71 4.35
C ALA A 55 4.86 -20.58 3.15
N LYS A 56 3.64 -21.16 3.18
CA LYS A 56 3.07 -21.93 2.06
C LYS A 56 2.91 -21.07 0.81
N ARG A 57 2.36 -19.84 0.95
CA ARG A 57 2.18 -18.89 -0.17
C ARG A 57 3.51 -18.51 -0.80
N MET A 58 4.51 -18.24 0.02
CA MET A 58 5.85 -17.84 -0.40
C MET A 58 6.73 -19.04 -0.84
N LYS A 59 6.21 -20.27 -0.71
CA LYS A 59 6.91 -21.51 -1.06
C LYS A 59 8.23 -21.71 -0.30
N VAL A 60 8.23 -21.35 0.97
CA VAL A 60 9.36 -21.52 1.89
C VAL A 60 8.97 -22.34 3.13
N THR A 61 9.94 -22.69 3.94
CA THR A 61 9.69 -23.35 5.23
C THR A 61 9.26 -22.34 6.30
N ARG A 62 8.46 -22.77 7.27
CA ARG A 62 8.11 -21.98 8.45
C ARG A 62 9.36 -21.47 9.20
N GLY A 63 10.44 -22.25 9.24
CA GLY A 63 11.70 -21.84 9.86
C GLY A 63 12.32 -20.60 9.24
N SER A 64 12.07 -20.31 7.95
CA SER A 64 12.52 -19.09 7.28
C SER A 64 11.93 -17.81 7.90
N PHE A 65 10.71 -17.87 8.43
CA PHE A 65 10.05 -16.78 9.11
C PHE A 65 10.83 -16.30 10.35
N TYR A 66 11.26 -17.23 11.19
CA TYR A 66 11.93 -16.94 12.46
C TYR A 66 13.34 -16.35 12.32
N TRP A 67 13.87 -16.25 11.09
CA TRP A 67 15.07 -15.47 10.80
C TRP A 67 14.79 -13.95 10.71
N HIS A 68 13.52 -13.55 10.56
CA HIS A 68 13.10 -12.17 10.32
C HIS A 68 12.21 -11.61 11.43
N PHE A 69 11.43 -12.48 12.09
CA PHE A 69 10.48 -12.11 13.14
C PHE A 69 10.56 -13.10 14.30
N GLU A 70 10.46 -12.60 15.51
CA GLU A 70 10.42 -13.41 16.72
C GLU A 70 9.14 -14.27 16.76
N ASP A 71 8.02 -13.65 16.44
CA ASP A 71 6.69 -14.27 16.40
C ASP A 71 5.75 -13.58 15.39
N ARG A 72 4.49 -14.02 15.37
CA ARG A 72 3.45 -13.43 14.52
C ARG A 72 3.16 -11.98 14.91
N ASP A 73 3.19 -11.65 16.19
CA ASP A 73 2.81 -10.32 16.69
C ASP A 73 3.86 -9.29 16.24
N ALA A 74 5.14 -9.63 16.24
CA ALA A 74 6.19 -8.79 15.66
C ALA A 74 6.00 -8.53 14.15
N LEU A 75 5.41 -9.47 13.39
CA LEU A 75 5.02 -9.25 11.99
C LEU A 75 3.81 -8.32 11.91
N LEU A 76 2.81 -8.48 12.78
CA LEU A 76 1.62 -7.63 12.80
C LEU A 76 1.95 -6.19 13.18
N ASP A 77 2.84 -5.97 14.13
CA ASP A 77 3.36 -4.64 14.45
C ASP A 77 4.06 -4.00 13.24
N ALA A 78 4.90 -4.78 12.54
CA ALA A 78 5.55 -4.30 11.31
C ALA A 78 4.55 -3.98 10.20
N LEU A 79 3.42 -4.69 10.13
CA LEU A 79 2.35 -4.44 9.18
C LEU A 79 1.60 -3.15 9.49
N LEU A 80 1.33 -2.84 10.77
CA LEU A 80 0.77 -1.55 11.20
C LEU A 80 1.71 -0.39 10.86
N HIS A 81 3.00 -0.53 11.14
CA HIS A 81 3.99 0.48 10.77
C HIS A 81 4.06 0.70 9.25
N LEU A 82 3.94 -0.38 8.45
CA LEU A 82 3.86 -0.25 6.99
C LEU A 82 2.62 0.56 6.58
N TRP A 83 1.46 0.31 7.19
CA TRP A 83 0.24 1.05 6.91
C TRP A 83 0.38 2.53 7.26
N GLU A 84 0.91 2.86 8.43
CA GLU A 84 1.18 4.25 8.82
C GLU A 84 2.11 4.94 7.81
N ALA A 85 3.24 4.31 7.47
CA ALA A 85 4.22 4.88 6.55
C ALA A 85 3.69 4.99 5.10
N SER A 86 2.95 4.00 4.60
CA SER A 86 2.51 3.98 3.20
C SER A 86 1.21 4.71 2.93
N ASN A 87 0.31 4.79 3.92
CA ASN A 87 -1.01 5.41 3.75
C ASN A 87 -1.16 6.76 4.45
N THR A 88 -0.33 7.09 5.43
CA THR A 88 -0.48 8.33 6.19
C THR A 88 0.59 9.35 5.82
N GLU A 89 1.85 8.97 5.81
CA GLU A 89 2.93 9.92 5.51
C GLU A 89 2.79 10.58 4.12
N PRO A 90 2.52 9.84 3.01
CA PRO A 90 2.31 10.46 1.70
C PRO A 90 1.07 11.38 1.68
N MET A 91 -0.03 10.97 2.33
CA MET A 91 -1.24 11.79 2.46
C MET A 91 -0.94 13.11 3.18
N LEU A 92 -0.27 13.06 4.34
CA LEU A 92 0.09 14.26 5.10
C LEU A 92 1.01 15.20 4.31
N ALA A 93 1.96 14.63 3.56
CA ALA A 93 2.85 15.42 2.71
C ALA A 93 2.08 16.12 1.58
N ALA A 94 1.14 15.43 0.93
CA ALA A 94 0.30 15.97 -0.12
C ALA A 94 -0.62 17.09 0.41
N ILE A 95 -1.30 16.86 1.54
CA ILE A 95 -2.17 17.85 2.21
C ILE A 95 -1.38 19.10 2.60
N LYS A 96 -0.21 18.91 3.20
CA LYS A 96 0.68 20.03 3.58
C LYS A 96 1.14 20.85 2.36
N ALA A 97 1.48 20.17 1.27
CA ALA A 97 1.90 20.84 0.03
C ALA A 97 0.75 21.66 -0.58
N ALA A 98 -0.48 21.12 -0.59
CA ALA A 98 -1.68 21.85 -1.04
C ALA A 98 -1.94 23.09 -0.16
N GLY A 99 -1.89 22.93 1.17
CA GLY A 99 -2.06 24.04 2.11
C GLY A 99 -1.01 25.14 1.97
N ALA A 100 0.24 24.79 1.65
CA ALA A 100 1.32 25.77 1.49
C ALA A 100 1.11 26.73 0.30
N ARG A 101 0.39 26.29 -0.74
CA ARG A 101 0.07 27.13 -1.92
C ARG A 101 -1.29 27.80 -1.78
N ALA A 102 -2.20 27.18 -1.06
CA ALA A 102 -3.58 27.62 -0.85
C ALA A 102 -4.31 27.95 -2.18
N ASP A 103 -4.04 27.12 -3.21
CA ASP A 103 -4.59 27.23 -4.54
C ASP A 103 -5.62 26.12 -4.79
N ARG A 104 -6.70 26.47 -5.47
CA ARG A 104 -7.76 25.51 -5.81
C ARG A 104 -7.29 24.37 -6.72
N GLU A 105 -6.43 24.66 -7.69
CA GLU A 105 -5.88 23.63 -8.58
C GLU A 105 -5.03 22.62 -7.80
N ASP A 106 -4.29 23.07 -6.80
CA ASP A 106 -3.52 22.21 -5.90
C ASP A 106 -4.40 21.36 -4.99
N PHE A 107 -5.57 21.88 -4.56
CA PHE A 107 -6.57 21.12 -3.83
C PHE A 107 -7.11 19.97 -4.70
N ASP A 108 -7.63 20.30 -5.89
CA ASP A 108 -8.20 19.34 -6.83
C ASP A 108 -7.18 18.26 -7.23
N ALA A 109 -5.94 18.66 -7.51
CA ALA A 109 -4.86 17.74 -7.84
C ALA A 109 -4.52 16.81 -6.66
N THR A 110 -4.55 17.32 -5.42
CA THR A 110 -4.28 16.53 -4.22
C THR A 110 -5.38 15.51 -3.95
N VAL A 111 -6.64 15.93 -4.02
CA VAL A 111 -7.80 15.04 -3.91
C VAL A 111 -7.76 13.97 -5.01
N GLY A 112 -7.39 14.36 -6.24
CA GLY A 112 -7.23 13.45 -7.37
C GLY A 112 -6.21 12.34 -7.09
N ARG A 113 -5.00 12.69 -6.65
CA ARG A 113 -3.96 11.71 -6.34
C ARG A 113 -4.32 10.80 -5.19
N LEU A 114 -4.90 11.35 -4.14
CA LEU A 114 -5.26 10.59 -2.93
C LEU A 114 -6.41 9.61 -3.19
N TRP A 115 -7.49 10.06 -3.84
CA TRP A 115 -8.75 9.33 -3.78
C TRP A 115 -9.39 8.98 -5.13
N ILE A 116 -8.87 9.49 -6.24
CA ILE A 116 -9.36 9.14 -7.57
C ILE A 116 -8.37 8.22 -8.28
N ASP A 117 -7.11 8.62 -8.31
CA ASP A 117 -6.02 7.87 -8.95
C ASP A 117 -5.33 6.90 -7.96
N GLU A 118 -5.57 7.08 -6.64
CA GLU A 118 -5.10 6.23 -5.54
C GLU A 118 -3.57 6.00 -5.55
N THR A 119 -2.82 7.01 -6.00
CA THR A 119 -1.35 6.92 -6.13
C THR A 119 -0.61 7.16 -4.81
N GLU A 120 -1.23 7.86 -3.87
CA GLU A 120 -0.67 8.22 -2.57
C GLU A 120 -1.46 7.64 -1.40
N PHE A 121 -2.42 6.74 -1.68
CA PHE A 121 -3.26 6.08 -0.70
C PHE A 121 -3.73 4.72 -1.21
N ASP A 122 -3.64 3.68 -0.38
CA ASP A 122 -4.13 2.33 -0.68
C ASP A 122 -5.42 2.05 0.11
N PRO A 123 -6.59 2.22 -0.51
CA PRO A 123 -7.87 2.07 0.18
C PRO A 123 -8.17 0.64 0.61
N ALA A 124 -7.68 -0.36 -0.14
CA ALA A 124 -7.88 -1.76 0.21
C ALA A 124 -7.11 -2.12 1.49
N PHE A 125 -5.90 -1.62 1.62
CA PHE A 125 -5.09 -1.82 2.81
C PHE A 125 -5.67 -1.06 4.01
N ASP A 126 -6.08 0.21 3.84
CA ASP A 126 -6.74 0.99 4.91
C ASP A 126 -8.01 0.29 5.42
N SER A 127 -8.86 -0.19 4.52
CA SER A 127 -10.08 -0.93 4.87
C SER A 127 -9.78 -2.21 5.64
N ALA A 128 -8.77 -2.97 5.21
CA ALA A 128 -8.38 -4.21 5.88
C ALA A 128 -7.83 -3.98 7.30
N ILE A 129 -7.09 -2.89 7.53
CA ILE A 129 -6.64 -2.47 8.87
C ILE A 129 -7.86 -2.06 9.74
N ARG A 130 -8.83 -1.32 9.18
CA ARG A 130 -10.05 -0.94 9.92
C ARG A 130 -10.91 -2.15 10.29
N ASP A 131 -10.96 -3.16 9.42
CA ASP A 131 -11.64 -4.41 9.74
C ASP A 131 -10.92 -5.19 10.85
N TRP A 132 -9.60 -5.21 10.85
CA TRP A 132 -8.82 -5.78 11.94
C TRP A 132 -9.05 -5.02 13.27
N ALA A 133 -9.10 -3.70 13.24
CA ALA A 133 -9.39 -2.84 14.40
C ALA A 133 -10.70 -3.18 15.13
N ARG A 134 -11.67 -3.82 14.44
CA ARG A 134 -12.94 -4.24 15.08
C ARG A 134 -12.75 -5.35 16.11
N THR A 135 -11.68 -6.11 16.04
CA THR A 135 -11.41 -7.27 16.89
C THR A 135 -10.18 -7.11 17.76
N ASP A 136 -9.38 -6.04 17.55
CA ASP A 136 -8.16 -5.77 18.29
C ASP A 136 -8.15 -4.33 18.83
N PRO A 137 -8.27 -4.14 20.17
CA PRO A 137 -8.30 -2.80 20.77
C PRO A 137 -7.03 -1.97 20.53
N ASN A 138 -5.85 -2.60 20.43
CA ASN A 138 -4.60 -1.87 20.19
C ASN A 138 -4.55 -1.32 18.76
N VAL A 139 -5.07 -2.10 17.81
CA VAL A 139 -5.21 -1.66 16.41
C VAL A 139 -6.27 -0.56 16.30
N ALA A 140 -7.37 -0.68 17.05
CA ALA A 140 -8.40 0.36 17.11
C ALA A 140 -7.83 1.69 17.60
N GLU A 141 -7.02 1.68 18.65
CA GLU A 141 -6.35 2.88 19.18
C GLU A 141 -5.38 3.48 18.14
N ALA A 142 -4.61 2.64 17.43
CA ALA A 142 -3.75 3.11 16.36
C ALA A 142 -4.54 3.76 15.22
N VAL A 143 -5.66 3.17 14.81
CA VAL A 143 -6.56 3.74 13.79
C VAL A 143 -7.13 5.08 14.24
N HIS A 144 -7.64 5.18 15.48
CA HIS A 144 -8.17 6.44 16.01
C HIS A 144 -7.12 7.55 16.03
N ARG A 145 -5.93 7.25 16.52
CA ARG A 145 -4.80 8.21 16.53
C ARG A 145 -4.46 8.71 15.12
N ILE A 146 -4.44 7.82 14.15
CA ILE A 146 -4.14 8.18 12.75
C ILE A 146 -5.28 8.98 12.13
N ASP A 147 -6.54 8.64 12.42
CA ASP A 147 -7.70 9.38 11.95
C ASP A 147 -7.68 10.82 12.47
N ASP A 148 -7.37 11.02 13.76
CA ASP A 148 -7.25 12.36 14.36
C ASP A 148 -6.14 13.18 13.69
N ILE A 149 -4.98 12.58 13.41
CA ILE A 149 -3.87 13.23 12.70
C ILE A 149 -4.29 13.65 11.29
N ARG A 150 -4.98 12.78 10.56
CA ARG A 150 -5.42 13.07 9.19
C ARG A 150 -6.48 14.18 9.16
N VAL A 151 -7.46 14.13 10.06
CA VAL A 151 -8.48 15.20 10.22
C VAL A 151 -7.83 16.53 10.54
N ALA A 152 -6.89 16.54 11.50
CA ALA A 152 -6.18 17.76 11.87
C ALA A 152 -5.37 18.34 10.69
N ALA A 153 -4.73 17.51 9.88
CA ALA A 153 -3.99 17.96 8.71
C ALA A 153 -4.92 18.63 7.68
N PHE A 154 -6.10 18.07 7.42
CA PHE A 154 -7.09 18.71 6.54
C PHE A 154 -7.61 20.03 7.14
N ALA A 155 -7.86 20.08 8.43
CA ALA A 155 -8.27 21.32 9.09
C ALA A 155 -7.20 22.44 8.95
N GLU A 156 -5.92 22.11 9.14
CA GLU A 156 -4.82 23.06 8.92
C GLU A 156 -4.73 23.50 7.45
N MET A 157 -4.94 22.59 6.50
CA MET A 157 -5.03 22.94 5.09
C MET A 157 -6.17 23.96 4.85
N PHE A 158 -7.38 23.73 5.36
CA PHE A 158 -8.49 24.66 5.20
C PHE A 158 -8.23 26.03 5.87
N LYS A 159 -7.49 26.08 6.98
CA LYS A 159 -7.04 27.35 7.56
C LYS A 159 -6.17 28.14 6.59
N SER A 160 -5.31 27.50 5.83
CA SER A 160 -4.49 28.18 4.82
C SER A 160 -5.31 28.73 3.63
N TYR A 161 -6.50 28.16 3.38
CA TYR A 161 -7.48 28.67 2.41
C TYR A 161 -8.36 29.81 2.95
N GLY A 162 -8.11 30.26 4.20
CA GLY A 162 -8.78 31.39 4.82
C GLY A 162 -9.98 31.04 5.70
N PHE A 163 -10.30 29.77 5.88
CA PHE A 163 -11.31 29.33 6.84
C PHE A 163 -10.74 29.38 8.26
N THR A 164 -11.56 29.66 9.26
CA THR A 164 -11.07 29.85 10.64
C THR A 164 -11.87 29.05 11.66
N GLY A 165 -11.23 28.73 12.81
CA GLY A 165 -11.87 28.10 13.94
C GLY A 165 -12.57 26.80 13.57
N ASP A 166 -13.81 26.66 14.07
CA ASP A 166 -14.64 25.47 13.90
C ASP A 166 -14.97 25.18 12.42
N GLU A 167 -15.00 26.21 11.57
CA GLU A 167 -15.32 26.03 10.15
C GLU A 167 -14.24 25.22 9.44
N ALA A 168 -12.96 25.53 9.67
CA ALA A 168 -11.85 24.76 9.10
C ALA A 168 -11.86 23.30 9.62
N GLU A 169 -12.15 23.13 10.91
CA GLU A 169 -12.26 21.79 11.51
C GLU A 169 -13.40 20.97 10.89
N VAL A 170 -14.60 21.57 10.76
CA VAL A 170 -15.75 20.90 10.16
C VAL A 170 -15.48 20.51 8.71
N ARG A 171 -14.85 21.38 7.91
CA ARG A 171 -14.47 21.06 6.52
C ARG A 171 -13.45 19.90 6.47
N GLY A 172 -12.47 19.88 7.36
CA GLY A 172 -11.52 18.79 7.50
C GLY A 172 -12.20 17.46 7.83
N ARG A 173 -13.17 17.48 8.74
CA ARG A 173 -13.98 16.29 9.06
C ARG A 173 -14.86 15.85 7.89
N ILE A 174 -15.52 16.77 7.20
CA ILE A 174 -16.38 16.45 6.05
C ILE A 174 -15.58 15.74 4.97
N ILE A 175 -14.45 16.29 4.53
CA ILE A 175 -13.64 15.69 3.47
C ILE A 175 -13.12 14.31 3.88
N TYR A 176 -12.62 14.17 5.11
CA TYR A 176 -12.04 12.92 5.57
C TYR A 176 -13.10 11.84 5.82
N TYR A 177 -14.17 12.15 6.55
CA TYR A 177 -15.22 11.19 6.86
C TYR A 177 -16.02 10.79 5.63
N HIS A 178 -16.20 11.73 4.68
CA HIS A 178 -16.79 11.39 3.37
C HIS A 178 -15.96 10.29 2.69
N GLN A 179 -14.64 10.43 2.68
CA GLN A 179 -13.78 9.48 2.00
C GLN A 179 -13.73 8.11 2.72
N VAL A 180 -13.65 8.10 4.05
CA VAL A 180 -13.74 6.86 4.84
C VAL A 180 -15.10 6.18 4.60
N GLY A 181 -16.19 6.95 4.61
CA GLY A 181 -17.54 6.47 4.32
C GLY A 181 -17.67 5.91 2.90
N TYR A 182 -17.07 6.58 1.92
CA TYR A 182 -17.07 6.15 0.52
C TYR A 182 -16.51 4.73 0.36
N TYR A 183 -15.35 4.45 0.95
CA TYR A 183 -14.74 3.11 0.90
C TYR A 183 -15.49 2.10 1.77
N THR A 184 -15.93 2.49 2.97
CA THR A 184 -16.67 1.60 3.87
C THR A 184 -18.03 1.16 3.30
N LEU A 185 -18.71 2.06 2.58
CA LEU A 185 -19.99 1.76 1.91
C LEU A 185 -19.79 0.95 0.61
N GLY A 186 -18.57 0.82 0.13
CA GLY A 186 -18.26 0.13 -1.11
C GLY A 186 -18.91 0.77 -2.32
N ILE A 187 -18.92 2.11 -2.38
CA ILE A 187 -19.54 2.87 -3.48
C ILE A 187 -18.89 2.47 -4.80
N ARG A 188 -19.75 2.14 -5.78
CA ARG A 188 -19.33 1.66 -7.11
C ARG A 188 -19.53 2.75 -8.15
N GLU A 189 -18.61 3.71 -8.16
CA GLU A 189 -18.55 4.75 -9.17
C GLU A 189 -17.38 4.51 -10.11
N SER A 190 -17.53 4.89 -11.37
CA SER A 190 -16.40 4.94 -12.29
C SER A 190 -15.48 6.12 -11.96
N SER A 191 -14.18 6.00 -12.29
CA SER A 191 -13.24 7.12 -12.13
C SER A 191 -13.71 8.38 -12.87
N ALA A 192 -14.41 8.23 -14.00
CA ALA A 192 -14.97 9.35 -14.74
C ALA A 192 -16.09 10.07 -13.96
N GLU A 193 -16.97 9.32 -13.29
CA GLU A 193 -18.00 9.89 -12.41
C GLU A 193 -17.39 10.56 -11.18
N ARG A 194 -16.42 9.92 -10.54
CA ARG A 194 -15.69 10.52 -9.41
C ARG A 194 -15.04 11.85 -9.81
N LYS A 195 -14.35 11.90 -10.94
CA LYS A 195 -13.75 13.14 -11.46
C LYS A 195 -14.80 14.21 -11.76
N ARG A 196 -15.92 13.83 -12.37
CA ARG A 196 -17.02 14.75 -12.68
C ARG A 196 -17.66 15.33 -11.43
N LEU A 197 -17.90 14.52 -10.42
CA LEU A 197 -18.51 14.95 -9.16
C LEU A 197 -17.50 15.66 -8.25
N GLY A 198 -16.21 15.35 -8.34
CA GLY A 198 -15.13 15.98 -7.58
C GLY A 198 -15.20 17.50 -7.65
N ALA A 199 -15.31 18.07 -8.86
CA ALA A 199 -15.45 19.50 -9.07
C ALA A 199 -16.67 20.17 -8.38
N LEU A 200 -17.69 19.37 -8.01
CA LEU A 200 -18.85 19.85 -7.24
C LEU A 200 -18.60 19.74 -5.74
N TYR A 201 -17.89 18.72 -5.28
CA TYR A 201 -17.44 18.64 -3.89
C TYR A 201 -16.54 19.83 -3.53
N ASP A 202 -15.65 20.24 -4.44
CA ASP A 202 -14.78 21.39 -4.25
C ASP A 202 -15.56 22.69 -4.03
N LYS A 203 -16.67 22.88 -4.77
CA LYS A 203 -17.57 24.04 -4.56
C LYS A 203 -18.20 24.03 -3.16
N VAL A 204 -18.50 22.85 -2.63
CA VAL A 204 -19.08 22.74 -1.27
C VAL A 204 -18.01 22.93 -0.19
N LEU A 205 -16.78 22.51 -0.47
CA LEU A 205 -15.69 22.53 0.50
C LEU A 205 -14.89 23.84 0.51
N LEU A 206 -14.85 24.56 -0.61
CA LEU A 206 -14.00 25.78 -0.75
C LEU A 206 -14.81 27.09 -0.81
N TYR A 207 -16.14 27.02 -0.78
CA TYR A 207 -17.05 28.18 -0.73
C TYR A 207 -18.09 28.03 0.36
#